data_07fe4bedee40d89463121e86e22d058c
#
_entry.id   07fe4bedee40d89463121e86e22d058c
#
_cell.length_a   1.000
_cell.length_b   1.000
_cell.length_c   1.000
_cell.angle_alpha   90.00
_cell.angle_beta   90.00
_cell.angle_gamma   90.00
#
_symmetry.space_group_name_H-M   'P 1'
#
loop_
_entity.id
_entity.type
_entity.pdbx_description
1 polymer ?
#
loop_
_entity_poly.entity_id
_entity_poly.type
_entity_poly.pdbx_seq_one_letter_code
_entity_poly.pdbx_strand_id
1 'polypeptide(L)'
;LEFRRVLFRSGANYIACEIAQTIREKQKAGRFCVLALPGGNSPSHVYSELIRMHKEEGLSFRNVIVFNMYEYYPLTADAINSNFNALKEMLLDHVDIDKQNIFTPDGTIAKDTIFEYCRLYEQRIESFGGIDIALLGIGRVGNIAFNEPGSRLNSKIGRASCRERV
;
A
#
# COMPACT_ATOMS: atom_id res chain seq x y z
N LEU A 1 -7.91 25.63 12.61
CA LEU A 1 -8.40 24.54 11.72
C LEU A 1 -7.77 24.63 10.33
N GLU A 2 -7.58 25.85 9.79
CA GLU A 2 -7.03 26.07 8.44
C GLU A 2 -5.56 25.70 8.33
N PHE A 3 -4.74 26.06 9.32
CA PHE A 3 -3.31 25.73 9.36
C PHE A 3 -3.03 24.20 9.32
N ARG A 4 -3.83 23.40 10.04
CA ARG A 4 -3.73 21.94 9.99
C ARG A 4 -4.08 21.36 8.62
N ARG A 5 -5.08 21.94 7.93
CA ARG A 5 -5.46 21.52 6.57
C ARG A 5 -4.35 21.82 5.55
N VAL A 6 -3.70 22.97 5.66
CA VAL A 6 -2.59 23.38 4.77
C VAL A 6 -1.39 22.45 4.97
N LEU A 7 -0.96 22.20 6.20
CA LEU A 7 0.15 21.29 6.50
C LEU A 7 -0.12 19.87 6.02
N PHE A 8 -1.33 19.38 6.21
CA PHE A 8 -1.70 18.03 5.80
C PHE A 8 -1.70 17.87 4.27
N ARG A 9 -2.22 18.87 3.54
CA ARG A 9 -2.18 18.89 2.07
C ARG A 9 -0.75 19.01 1.55
N SER A 10 0.06 19.89 2.12
CA SER A 10 1.46 20.04 1.72
C SER A 10 2.26 18.77 1.93
N GLY A 11 2.05 18.07 3.06
CA GLY A 11 2.67 16.78 3.33
C GLY A 11 2.23 15.69 2.34
N ALA A 12 0.93 15.63 2.01
CA ALA A 12 0.42 14.67 1.04
C ALA A 12 0.96 14.91 -0.37
N ASN A 13 1.03 16.18 -0.78
CA ASN A 13 1.62 16.57 -2.08
C ASN A 13 3.11 16.19 -2.14
N TYR A 14 3.87 16.46 -1.08
CA TYR A 14 5.28 16.08 -1.01
C TYR A 14 5.45 14.56 -1.19
N ILE A 15 4.69 13.75 -0.44
CA ILE A 15 4.75 12.29 -0.55
C ILE A 15 4.36 11.82 -1.96
N ALA A 16 3.31 12.41 -2.56
CA ALA A 16 2.89 12.08 -3.91
C ALA A 16 3.98 12.42 -4.95
N CYS A 17 4.67 13.54 -4.79
CA CYS A 17 5.81 13.93 -5.63
C CYS A 17 6.96 12.91 -5.53
N GLU A 18 7.34 12.48 -4.33
CA GLU A 18 8.39 11.47 -4.11
C GLU A 18 8.04 10.14 -4.78
N ILE A 19 6.78 9.69 -4.62
CA ILE A 19 6.30 8.47 -5.29
C ILE A 19 6.35 8.64 -6.81
N ALA A 20 5.83 9.75 -7.34
CA ALA A 20 5.80 10.01 -8.77
C ALA A 20 7.21 10.12 -9.38
N GLN A 21 8.14 10.75 -8.67
CA GLN A 21 9.53 10.84 -9.08
C GLN A 21 10.16 9.44 -9.17
N THR A 22 9.98 8.61 -8.14
CA THR A 22 10.51 7.24 -8.13
C THR A 22 9.95 6.40 -9.28
N ILE A 23 8.63 6.51 -9.55
CA ILE A 23 8.00 5.84 -10.70
C ILE A 23 8.67 6.26 -12.01
N ARG A 24 8.83 7.58 -12.23
CA ARG A 24 9.44 8.13 -13.46
C ARG A 24 10.92 7.71 -13.63
N GLU A 25 11.68 7.70 -12.52
CA GLU A 25 13.09 7.26 -12.53
C GLU A 25 13.21 5.78 -12.89
N LYS A 26 12.40 4.93 -12.29
CA LYS A 26 12.34 3.50 -12.59
C LYS A 26 11.90 3.25 -14.02
N GLN A 27 10.92 3.99 -14.52
CA GLN A 27 10.45 3.90 -15.91
C GLN A 27 11.57 4.25 -16.90
N LYS A 28 12.29 5.35 -16.66
CA LYS A 28 13.45 5.75 -17.49
C LYS A 28 14.55 4.68 -17.50
N ALA A 29 14.72 3.96 -16.40
CA ALA A 29 15.67 2.87 -16.26
C ALA A 29 15.16 1.52 -16.82
N GLY A 30 13.96 1.46 -17.40
CA GLY A 30 13.34 0.22 -17.88
C GLY A 30 13.04 -0.79 -16.79
N ARG A 31 12.81 -0.34 -15.54
CA ARG A 31 12.54 -1.17 -14.37
C ARG A 31 11.17 -0.94 -13.81
N PHE A 32 10.66 -1.93 -13.09
CA PHE A 32 9.47 -1.76 -12.28
C PHE A 32 9.75 -0.92 -11.03
N CYS A 33 8.74 -0.13 -10.64
CA CYS A 33 8.67 0.55 -9.34
C CYS A 33 7.75 -0.26 -8.42
N VAL A 34 8.27 -0.76 -7.32
CA VAL A 34 7.55 -1.62 -6.38
C VAL A 34 7.06 -0.79 -5.20
N LEU A 35 5.75 -0.65 -5.09
CA LEU A 35 5.09 0.14 -4.05
C LEU A 35 4.36 -0.76 -3.06
N ALA A 36 4.51 -0.49 -1.78
CA ALA A 36 3.65 -1.06 -0.75
C ALA A 36 2.66 0.00 -0.28
N LEU A 37 1.38 -0.22 -0.57
CA LEU A 37 0.32 0.77 -0.35
C LEU A 37 -0.75 0.25 0.60
N PRO A 38 -1.23 1.08 1.55
CA PRO A 38 -2.32 0.71 2.45
C PRO A 38 -3.68 1.04 1.85
N GLY A 39 -4.71 0.31 2.25
CA GLY A 39 -6.09 0.76 2.17
C GLY A 39 -6.44 1.77 3.28
N GLY A 40 -7.69 2.21 3.31
CA GLY A 40 -8.21 3.11 4.35
C GLY A 40 -8.09 4.59 4.03
N ASN A 41 -8.62 5.45 4.91
CA ASN A 41 -8.82 6.88 4.61
C ASN A 41 -7.56 7.75 4.76
N SER A 42 -6.54 7.29 5.49
CA SER A 42 -5.34 8.10 5.78
C SER A 42 -4.57 8.53 4.53
N PRO A 43 -4.36 7.67 3.51
CA PRO A 43 -3.61 8.03 2.31
C PRO A 43 -4.45 8.76 1.24
N SER A 44 -5.73 9.03 1.47
CA SER A 44 -6.66 9.55 0.47
C SER A 44 -6.17 10.79 -0.29
N HIS A 45 -5.54 11.75 0.41
CA HIS A 45 -4.99 12.95 -0.23
C HIS A 45 -3.76 12.66 -1.10
N VAL A 46 -2.92 11.69 -0.69
CA VAL A 46 -1.77 11.23 -1.51
C VAL A 46 -2.29 10.59 -2.79
N TYR A 47 -3.31 9.72 -2.67
CA TYR A 47 -3.91 9.05 -3.82
C TYR A 47 -4.61 10.02 -4.76
N SER A 48 -5.36 10.99 -4.22
CA SER A 48 -5.98 12.03 -5.05
C SER A 48 -4.94 12.81 -5.86
N GLU A 49 -3.79 13.12 -5.27
CA GLU A 49 -2.72 13.84 -5.95
C GLU A 49 -2.02 12.96 -7.01
N LEU A 50 -1.79 11.69 -6.73
CA LEU A 50 -1.27 10.73 -7.73
C LEU A 50 -2.21 10.56 -8.93
N ILE A 51 -3.53 10.52 -8.67
CA ILE A 51 -4.56 10.48 -9.73
C ILE A 51 -4.52 11.77 -10.57
N ARG A 52 -4.41 12.93 -9.91
CA ARG A 52 -4.26 14.21 -10.62
C ARG A 52 -3.02 14.20 -11.51
N MET A 53 -1.87 13.79 -10.98
CA MET A 53 -0.62 13.68 -11.75
C MET A 53 -0.76 12.69 -12.93
N HIS A 54 -1.48 11.59 -12.75
CA HIS A 54 -1.77 10.66 -13.84
C HIS A 54 -2.59 11.33 -14.95
N LYS A 55 -3.69 12.02 -14.58
CA LYS A 55 -4.62 12.60 -15.55
C LYS A 55 -4.08 13.87 -16.22
N GLU A 56 -3.36 14.70 -15.49
CA GLU A 56 -2.96 16.05 -15.92
C GLU A 56 -1.49 16.16 -16.31
N GLU A 57 -0.62 15.32 -15.72
CA GLU A 57 0.83 15.40 -15.92
C GLU A 57 1.42 14.16 -16.63
N GLY A 58 0.56 13.22 -17.05
CA GLY A 58 0.98 12.02 -17.78
C GLY A 58 1.81 11.03 -16.94
N LEU A 59 1.65 11.00 -15.61
CA LEU A 59 2.26 9.98 -14.77
C LEU A 59 1.66 8.62 -15.12
N SER A 60 2.47 7.68 -15.61
CA SER A 60 2.02 6.34 -15.97
C SER A 60 2.34 5.34 -14.86
N PHE A 61 1.40 4.44 -14.58
CA PHE A 61 1.55 3.35 -13.62
C PHE A 61 1.83 1.99 -14.29
N ARG A 62 2.09 1.95 -15.60
CA ARG A 62 2.35 0.70 -16.34
C ARG A 62 3.60 -0.05 -15.87
N ASN A 63 4.59 0.67 -15.35
CA ASN A 63 5.78 0.08 -14.73
C ASN A 63 5.69 -0.03 -13.20
N VAL A 64 4.49 0.05 -12.63
CA VAL A 64 4.28 -0.05 -11.19
C VAL A 64 3.80 -1.43 -10.81
N ILE A 65 4.37 -1.96 -9.72
CA ILE A 65 3.90 -3.15 -9.02
C ILE A 65 3.40 -2.68 -7.65
N VAL A 66 2.19 -3.08 -7.27
CA VAL A 66 1.59 -2.72 -5.98
C VAL A 66 1.42 -3.95 -5.13
N PHE A 67 1.96 -3.89 -3.92
CA PHE A 67 1.65 -4.80 -2.83
C PHE A 67 0.72 -4.12 -1.83
N ASN A 68 -0.49 -4.66 -1.64
CA ASN A 68 -1.33 -4.27 -0.52
C ASN A 68 -0.68 -4.77 0.78
N MET A 69 -0.49 -3.88 1.74
CA MET A 69 0.34 -4.17 2.91
C MET A 69 -0.32 -5.11 3.91
N TYR A 70 -1.64 -5.11 3.97
CA TYR A 70 -2.39 -5.88 4.96
C TYR A 70 -3.85 -6.05 4.55
N GLU A 71 -4.43 -7.15 4.99
CA GLU A 71 -5.85 -7.42 4.84
C GLU A 71 -6.42 -8.00 6.13
N TYR A 72 -7.72 -7.87 6.32
CA TYR A 72 -8.40 -8.47 7.46
C TYR A 72 -8.65 -9.96 7.23
N TYR A 73 -8.58 -10.72 8.31
CA TYR A 73 -8.85 -12.15 8.31
C TYR A 73 -9.98 -12.49 9.30
N PRO A 74 -10.97 -13.32 8.94
CA PRO A 74 -11.24 -13.83 7.57
C PRO A 74 -12.05 -12.82 6.77
N LEU A 75 -11.60 -12.44 5.59
CA LEU A 75 -12.30 -11.49 4.73
C LEU A 75 -11.98 -11.73 3.26
N THR A 76 -13.00 -11.61 2.39
CA THR A 76 -12.80 -11.64 0.94
C THR A 76 -12.33 -10.28 0.43
N ALA A 77 -11.56 -10.26 -0.66
CA ALA A 77 -10.98 -9.02 -1.21
C ALA A 77 -12.05 -8.03 -1.74
N ASP A 78 -13.24 -8.49 -2.06
CA ASP A 78 -14.38 -7.70 -2.54
C ASP A 78 -15.32 -7.21 -1.42
N ALA A 79 -15.04 -7.58 -0.17
CA ALA A 79 -15.84 -7.10 0.95
C ALA A 79 -15.71 -5.58 1.13
N ILE A 80 -16.80 -4.92 1.50
CA ILE A 80 -16.87 -3.45 1.67
C ILE A 80 -15.80 -2.91 2.64
N ASN A 81 -15.46 -3.66 3.66
CA ASN A 81 -14.46 -3.30 4.66
C ASN A 81 -13.07 -3.88 4.38
N SER A 82 -12.84 -4.45 3.18
CA SER A 82 -11.52 -4.88 2.74
C SER A 82 -10.59 -3.68 2.53
N ASN A 83 -9.36 -3.79 2.99
CA ASN A 83 -8.32 -2.79 2.72
C ASN A 83 -7.97 -2.75 1.23
N PHE A 84 -8.01 -3.90 0.57
CA PHE A 84 -7.79 -3.96 -0.87
C PHE A 84 -8.89 -3.26 -1.65
N ASN A 85 -10.16 -3.48 -1.29
CA ASN A 85 -11.27 -2.79 -1.95
C ASN A 85 -11.15 -1.26 -1.79
N ALA A 86 -10.82 -0.79 -0.59
CA ALA A 86 -10.57 0.63 -0.35
C ALA A 86 -9.41 1.19 -1.20
N LEU A 87 -8.29 0.47 -1.32
CA LEU A 87 -7.16 0.86 -2.16
C LEU A 87 -7.54 0.89 -3.64
N LYS A 88 -8.31 -0.10 -4.09
CA LYS A 88 -8.81 -0.20 -5.45
C LYS A 88 -9.67 1.02 -5.81
N GLU A 89 -10.69 1.30 -5.00
CA GLU A 89 -11.61 2.42 -5.23
C GLU A 89 -10.91 3.79 -5.14
N MET A 90 -9.93 3.95 -4.22
CA MET A 90 -9.27 5.24 -4.02
C MET A 90 -8.12 5.53 -5.00
N LEU A 91 -7.53 4.51 -5.62
CA LEU A 91 -6.38 4.71 -6.51
C LEU A 91 -6.40 3.83 -7.74
N LEU A 92 -6.47 2.49 -7.57
CA LEU A 92 -6.10 1.57 -8.65
C LEU A 92 -7.07 1.61 -9.83
N ASP A 93 -8.35 1.90 -9.60
CA ASP A 93 -9.38 2.04 -10.66
C ASP A 93 -9.24 3.35 -11.45
N HIS A 94 -8.37 4.27 -11.02
CA HIS A 94 -8.20 5.61 -11.60
C HIS A 94 -6.90 5.81 -12.36
N VAL A 95 -6.03 4.79 -12.41
CA VAL A 95 -4.70 4.83 -13.04
C VAL A 95 -4.50 3.65 -14.00
N ASP A 96 -3.49 3.73 -14.87
CA ASP A 96 -3.20 2.76 -15.93
C ASP A 96 -2.33 1.58 -15.47
N ILE A 97 -2.48 1.14 -14.21
CA ILE A 97 -1.77 -0.02 -13.68
C ILE A 97 -2.27 -1.32 -14.31
N ASP A 98 -1.35 -2.24 -14.64
CA ASP A 98 -1.72 -3.59 -15.05
C ASP A 98 -2.25 -4.39 -13.85
N LYS A 99 -3.42 -5.00 -13.99
CA LYS A 99 -4.04 -5.83 -12.94
C LYS A 99 -3.15 -7.00 -12.48
N GLN A 100 -2.29 -7.51 -13.37
CA GLN A 100 -1.33 -8.58 -13.05
C GLN A 100 -0.21 -8.10 -12.10
N ASN A 101 -0.01 -6.79 -11.98
CA ASN A 101 0.98 -6.18 -11.12
C ASN A 101 0.41 -5.77 -9.75
N ILE A 102 -0.80 -6.20 -9.42
CA ILE A 102 -1.45 -5.89 -8.15
C ILE A 102 -1.52 -7.16 -7.29
N PHE A 103 -0.89 -7.11 -6.13
CA PHE A 103 -0.84 -8.21 -5.17
C PHE A 103 -1.53 -7.79 -3.87
N THR A 104 -2.43 -8.64 -3.39
CA THR A 104 -3.10 -8.46 -2.09
C THR A 104 -3.04 -9.74 -1.28
N PRO A 105 -2.92 -9.67 0.05
CA PRO A 105 -3.06 -10.84 0.89
C PRO A 105 -4.47 -11.44 0.75
N ASP A 106 -4.51 -12.77 0.68
CA ASP A 106 -5.78 -13.50 0.64
C ASP A 106 -6.27 -13.74 2.07
N GLY A 107 -7.35 -13.07 2.43
CA GLY A 107 -7.99 -13.21 3.74
C GLY A 107 -8.87 -14.47 3.88
N THR A 108 -8.91 -15.36 2.89
CA THR A 108 -9.78 -16.55 2.91
C THR A 108 -9.00 -17.87 3.09
N ILE A 109 -7.66 -17.80 3.13
CA ILE A 109 -6.82 -18.99 3.29
C ILE A 109 -7.07 -19.73 4.61
N ALA A 110 -6.78 -21.03 4.64
CA ALA A 110 -6.93 -21.82 5.85
C ALA A 110 -5.91 -21.38 6.94
N LYS A 111 -6.34 -21.40 8.21
CA LYS A 111 -5.52 -20.93 9.35
C LYS A 111 -4.18 -21.66 9.48
N ASP A 112 -4.14 -22.92 9.17
CA ASP A 112 -2.96 -23.77 9.24
C ASP A 112 -1.91 -23.45 8.16
N THR A 113 -2.32 -22.82 7.06
CA THR A 113 -1.45 -22.44 5.94
C THR A 113 -1.01 -20.97 5.97
N ILE A 114 -1.51 -20.14 6.90
CA ILE A 114 -1.23 -18.70 6.96
C ILE A 114 0.26 -18.38 6.98
N PHE A 115 1.06 -19.08 7.78
CA PHE A 115 2.50 -18.82 7.89
C PHE A 115 3.23 -19.08 6.58
N GLU A 116 2.89 -20.18 5.91
CA GLU A 116 3.48 -20.52 4.62
C GLU A 116 3.06 -19.51 3.55
N TYR A 117 1.79 -19.12 3.53
CA TYR A 117 1.28 -18.09 2.65
C TYR A 117 2.02 -16.74 2.83
N CYS A 118 2.20 -16.28 4.08
CA CYS A 118 2.95 -15.06 4.38
C CYS A 118 4.40 -15.16 3.89
N ARG A 119 5.04 -16.32 4.08
CA ARG A 119 6.40 -16.57 3.58
C ARG A 119 6.48 -16.46 2.05
N LEU A 120 5.52 -17.03 1.34
CA LEU A 120 5.43 -16.94 -0.12
C LEU A 120 5.15 -15.51 -0.60
N TYR A 121 4.34 -14.76 0.13
CA TYR A 121 4.08 -13.36 -0.16
C TYR A 121 5.34 -12.50 -0.03
N GLU A 122 6.14 -12.70 1.03
CA GLU A 122 7.44 -12.06 1.20
C GLU A 122 8.43 -12.44 0.09
N GLN A 123 8.53 -13.72 -0.26
CA GLN A 123 9.38 -14.18 -1.36
C GLN A 123 8.98 -13.54 -2.69
N ARG A 124 7.68 -13.31 -2.92
CA ARG A 124 7.22 -12.60 -4.10
C ARG A 124 7.72 -11.16 -4.12
N ILE A 125 7.67 -10.44 -3.00
CA ILE A 125 8.25 -9.09 -2.87
C ILE A 125 9.77 -9.14 -3.18
N GLU A 126 10.48 -10.10 -2.61
CA GLU A 126 11.93 -10.27 -2.83
C GLU A 126 12.25 -10.56 -4.30
N SER A 127 11.40 -11.33 -5.01
CA SER A 127 11.60 -11.65 -6.43
C SER A 127 11.54 -10.43 -7.36
N PHE A 128 10.89 -9.34 -6.93
CA PHE A 128 10.89 -8.06 -7.63
C PHE A 128 12.02 -7.11 -7.19
N GLY A 129 12.92 -7.58 -6.31
CA GLY A 129 14.02 -6.77 -5.78
C GLY A 129 13.69 -6.00 -4.50
N GLY A 130 12.56 -6.31 -3.86
CA GLY A 130 12.08 -5.64 -2.67
C GLY A 130 11.16 -4.44 -2.98
N ILE A 131 10.76 -3.74 -1.93
CA ILE A 131 9.88 -2.56 -2.01
C ILE A 131 10.72 -1.30 -2.18
N ASP A 132 10.41 -0.48 -3.18
CA ASP A 132 11.05 0.82 -3.39
C ASP A 132 10.49 1.89 -2.43
N ILE A 133 9.17 1.96 -2.29
CA ILE A 133 8.50 2.87 -1.35
C ILE A 133 7.37 2.13 -0.64
N ALA A 134 7.34 2.25 0.69
CA ALA A 134 6.21 1.83 1.52
C ALA A 134 5.50 3.05 2.12
N LEU A 135 4.21 3.23 1.83
CA LEU A 135 3.39 4.28 2.43
C LEU A 135 2.79 3.76 3.74
N LEU A 136 3.23 4.30 4.86
CA LEU A 136 2.85 3.84 6.19
C LEU A 136 2.06 4.91 6.95
N GLY A 137 0.96 4.51 7.56
CA GLY A 137 0.23 5.34 8.49
C GLY A 137 0.83 5.27 9.90
N ILE A 138 0.78 6.39 10.62
CA ILE A 138 1.11 6.46 12.06
C ILE A 138 -0.19 6.61 12.84
N GLY A 139 -0.45 5.67 13.74
CA GLY A 139 -1.65 5.70 14.58
C GLY A 139 -1.50 6.56 15.83
N ARG A 140 -2.62 6.79 16.52
CA ARG A 140 -2.72 7.67 17.70
C ARG A 140 -1.87 7.23 18.89
N VAL A 141 -1.56 5.95 18.99
CA VAL A 141 -0.74 5.37 20.06
C VAL A 141 0.71 5.12 19.64
N GLY A 142 1.12 5.68 18.48
CA GLY A 142 2.48 5.54 17.96
C GLY A 142 2.73 4.23 17.21
N ASN A 143 1.68 3.48 16.88
CA ASN A 143 1.81 2.32 16.01
C ASN A 143 2.10 2.77 14.56
N ILE A 144 2.99 2.05 13.90
CA ILE A 144 3.29 2.23 12.46
C ILE A 144 2.57 1.12 11.70
N ALA A 145 1.67 1.50 10.81
CA ALA A 145 0.70 0.59 10.19
C ALA A 145 -0.04 -0.21 11.29
N PHE A 146 0.01 -1.55 11.27
CA PHE A 146 -0.53 -2.40 12.33
C PHE A 146 0.53 -2.87 13.36
N ASN A 147 1.78 -2.41 13.24
CA ASN A 147 2.81 -2.72 14.22
C ASN A 147 2.66 -1.85 15.45
N GLU A 148 2.34 -2.45 16.59
CA GLU A 148 2.20 -1.75 17.86
C GLU A 148 3.56 -1.36 18.46
N PRO A 149 3.59 -0.38 19.40
CA PRO A 149 4.79 -0.07 20.17
C PRO A 149 5.39 -1.34 20.79
N GLY A 150 6.71 -1.54 20.63
CA GLY A 150 7.39 -2.76 21.08
C GLY A 150 7.52 -3.86 20.02
N SER A 151 6.90 -3.71 18.85
CA SER A 151 7.17 -4.60 17.71
C SER A 151 8.62 -4.49 17.27
N ARG A 152 9.22 -5.63 16.89
CA ARG A 152 10.60 -5.64 16.41
C ARG A 152 10.70 -4.89 15.07
N LEU A 153 11.74 -4.07 14.89
CA LEU A 153 11.99 -3.32 13.65
C LEU A 153 12.17 -4.21 12.41
N ASN A 154 12.63 -5.45 12.63
CA ASN A 154 12.77 -6.43 11.56
C ASN A 154 11.55 -7.36 11.43
N SER A 155 10.40 -6.98 11.98
CA SER A 155 9.15 -7.69 11.73
C SER A 155 8.81 -7.58 10.26
N LYS A 156 8.73 -8.71 9.59
CA LYS A 156 8.39 -8.76 8.16
C LYS A 156 6.89 -8.48 7.96
N ILE A 157 6.54 -7.96 6.77
CA ILE A 157 5.15 -7.84 6.32
C ILE A 157 4.52 -9.24 6.36
N GLY A 158 3.31 -9.37 6.91
CA GLY A 158 2.60 -10.66 6.93
C GLY A 158 2.62 -11.38 8.28
N ARG A 159 3.10 -10.77 9.36
CA ARG A 159 2.66 -11.20 10.68
C ARG A 159 1.22 -10.78 10.87
N ALA A 160 0.31 -11.67 10.51
CA ALA A 160 -1.08 -11.57 10.92
C ALA A 160 -1.13 -11.46 12.44
N SER A 161 -1.30 -10.25 12.94
CA SER A 161 -1.73 -10.04 14.32
C SER A 161 -3.18 -10.49 14.35
N CYS A 162 -3.42 -11.78 14.60
CA CYS A 162 -4.71 -12.28 15.00
C CYS A 162 -5.04 -11.70 16.38
N ARG A 163 -5.47 -10.44 16.42
CA ARG A 163 -6.28 -9.95 17.53
C ARG A 163 -7.73 -10.12 17.13
N GLU A 164 -8.35 -11.18 17.64
CA GLU A 164 -9.78 -11.20 17.85
C GLU A 164 -10.12 -9.94 18.64
N ARG A 165 -10.82 -9.00 18.02
CA ARG A 165 -11.54 -8.00 18.80
C ARG A 165 -12.77 -8.70 19.35
N VAL A 166 -12.69 -9.06 20.61
CA VAL A 166 -13.86 -9.36 21.44
C VAL A 166 -14.67 -8.10 21.61
#